data_83a36b3db462b05121ddfe0e1f994651
#
_entry.id   83a36b3db462b05121ddfe0e1f994651
#
_cell.length_a   1.000
_cell.length_b   1.000
_cell.length_c   1.000
_cell.angle_alpha   90.00
_cell.angle_beta   90.00
_cell.angle_gamma   90.00
#
_symmetry.space_group_name_H-M   'P 1'
#
loop_
_entity.id
_entity.type
_entity.pdbx_description
1 polymer ?
#
loop_
_entity_poly.entity_id
_entity_poly.type
_entity_poly.pdbx_seq_one_letter_code
_entity_poly.pdbx_strand_id
1 'polypeptide(L)'
;MTQFSKMKMHTGWLANAYHPFFDESPIYSWGYMYYDLNGNYFQIMSEQHLLTDFFHNELYATQILRDIEILDYEYYVSNVSGDNFLDDELKGVVTARGYTFFYDFIKRNNTPTQFSTEIITLASTSDPIKSNNFILNNLGILDKVCEDIANKCRKLLSKENLLILPKDFTMKVNETFANKKDPPLNLHNKILNYANKSQTISEFFDKTFDFTQLPFSFLACKNLTHKEKEIIYLYYYGFSLPRIASILEISKRTVDKNLEHIRNKLQCENSSQIIPALLRFDKSIMSATKKS
;
A
#
# COMPACT_ATOMS: atom_id res chain seq x y z
N MET A 1 34.75 2.29 -8.23
CA MET A 1 33.59 1.91 -7.43
C MET A 1 32.40 1.89 -8.38
N THR A 2 31.66 0.79 -8.46
CA THR A 2 30.47 0.69 -9.34
C THR A 2 29.33 1.56 -8.78
N GLN A 3 28.37 1.95 -9.65
CA GLN A 3 27.17 2.67 -9.21
C GLN A 3 26.39 1.89 -8.15
N PHE A 4 26.27 0.56 -8.32
CA PHE A 4 25.68 -0.31 -7.32
C PHE A 4 26.37 -0.24 -5.95
N SER A 5 27.72 -0.26 -5.94
CA SER A 5 28.48 -0.13 -4.69
C SER A 5 28.24 1.21 -4.00
N LYS A 6 28.02 2.29 -4.76
CA LYS A 6 27.66 3.61 -4.20
C LYS A 6 26.25 3.61 -3.61
N MET A 7 25.27 3.04 -4.30
CA MET A 7 23.90 2.87 -3.77
C MET A 7 23.92 2.09 -2.45
N LYS A 8 24.66 0.99 -2.40
CA LYS A 8 24.84 0.18 -1.19
C LYS A 8 25.46 0.95 -0.03
N MET A 9 26.44 1.81 -0.31
CA MET A 9 27.06 2.67 0.70
C MET A 9 26.07 3.69 1.28
N HIS A 10 25.23 4.31 0.44
CA HIS A 10 24.23 5.27 0.88
C HIS A 10 23.12 4.63 1.72
N THR A 11 22.78 3.38 1.46
CA THR A 11 21.77 2.62 2.20
C THR A 11 22.05 2.62 3.71
N GLY A 12 23.27 2.35 4.13
CA GLY A 12 23.58 2.16 5.55
C GLY A 12 23.29 3.37 6.43
N TRP A 13 23.75 4.56 6.05
CA TRP A 13 23.53 5.75 6.88
C TRP A 13 22.08 6.25 6.81
N LEU A 14 21.41 6.12 5.66
CA LEU A 14 19.99 6.48 5.54
C LEU A 14 19.10 5.52 6.33
N ALA A 15 19.35 4.22 6.29
CA ALA A 15 18.63 3.24 7.10
C ALA A 15 18.68 3.61 8.58
N ASN A 16 19.88 3.90 9.12
CA ASN A 16 20.06 4.30 10.51
C ASN A 16 19.32 5.59 10.87
N ALA A 17 19.17 6.53 9.93
CA ALA A 17 18.47 7.79 10.19
C ALA A 17 16.97 7.62 10.42
N TYR A 18 16.35 6.59 9.84
CA TYR A 18 14.90 6.36 9.94
C TYR A 18 14.53 5.19 10.85
N HIS A 19 15.49 4.38 11.29
CA HIS A 19 15.24 3.26 12.19
C HIS A 19 14.44 3.65 13.44
N PRO A 20 14.76 4.74 14.16
CA PRO A 20 13.99 5.11 15.35
C PRO A 20 12.53 5.46 15.07
N PHE A 21 12.22 5.93 13.86
CA PHE A 21 10.84 6.25 13.47
C PHE A 21 9.99 4.99 13.25
N PHE A 22 10.60 3.92 12.74
CA PHE A 22 9.91 2.68 12.40
C PHE A 22 9.93 1.62 13.51
N ASP A 23 10.76 1.78 14.54
CA ASP A 23 11.03 0.78 15.58
C ASP A 23 9.78 0.26 16.30
N GLU A 24 8.80 1.15 16.58
CA GLU A 24 7.54 0.79 17.25
C GLU A 24 6.37 0.60 16.27
N SER A 25 6.64 0.64 14.98
CA SER A 25 5.64 0.52 13.91
C SER A 25 5.61 -0.89 13.32
N PRO A 26 4.55 -1.29 12.59
CA PRO A 26 4.56 -2.52 11.81
C PRO A 26 5.42 -2.42 10.54
N ILE A 27 6.00 -1.26 10.24
CA ILE A 27 6.88 -1.06 9.08
C ILE A 27 8.26 -1.59 9.45
N TYR A 28 8.68 -2.62 8.71
CA TYR A 28 9.96 -3.28 8.92
C TYR A 28 11.09 -2.67 8.08
N SER A 29 10.78 -2.29 6.86
CA SER A 29 11.77 -1.71 5.95
C SER A 29 11.15 -0.65 5.04
N TRP A 30 12.02 0.14 4.42
CA TRP A 30 11.65 1.11 3.42
C TRP A 30 12.63 1.09 2.25
N GLY A 31 12.16 1.54 1.09
CA GLY A 31 12.94 1.72 -0.12
C GLY A 31 12.64 3.05 -0.79
N TYR A 32 13.60 3.54 -1.56
CA TYR A 32 13.43 4.65 -2.48
C TYR A 32 13.92 4.22 -3.85
N MET A 33 13.12 4.46 -4.86
CA MET A 33 13.45 4.20 -6.26
C MET A 33 13.19 5.45 -7.09
N TYR A 34 14.10 5.73 -8.00
CA TYR A 34 13.97 6.75 -9.04
C TYR A 34 14.26 6.14 -10.40
N TYR A 35 13.46 6.47 -11.40
CA TYR A 35 13.78 6.21 -12.79
C TYR A 35 13.17 7.27 -13.71
N ASP A 36 13.74 7.39 -14.94
CA ASP A 36 13.23 8.25 -15.99
C ASP A 36 13.24 7.55 -17.37
N LEU A 37 12.62 8.16 -18.35
CA LEU A 37 12.53 7.62 -19.72
C LEU A 37 13.87 7.64 -20.48
N ASN A 38 14.93 8.24 -19.92
CA ASN A 38 16.28 8.18 -20.46
C ASN A 38 17.04 6.95 -19.95
N GLY A 39 16.43 6.14 -19.09
CA GLY A 39 17.03 4.96 -18.49
C GLY A 39 17.91 5.27 -17.28
N ASN A 40 17.86 6.48 -16.73
CA ASN A 40 18.50 6.77 -15.47
C ASN A 40 17.75 6.09 -14.34
N TYR A 41 18.45 5.35 -13.51
CA TYR A 41 17.91 4.58 -12.41
C TYR A 41 18.73 4.76 -11.13
N PHE A 42 18.04 4.85 -9.99
CA PHE A 42 18.64 4.87 -8.67
C PHE A 42 17.72 4.17 -7.68
N GLN A 43 18.29 3.30 -6.84
CA GLN A 43 17.53 2.61 -5.80
C GLN A 43 18.36 2.46 -4.55
N ILE A 44 17.73 2.68 -3.40
CA ILE A 44 18.26 2.32 -2.08
C ILE A 44 17.14 1.66 -1.28
N MET A 45 17.51 0.77 -0.39
CA MET A 45 16.61 0.07 0.53
C MET A 45 17.22 0.06 1.92
N SER A 46 16.40 0.17 2.97
CA SER A 46 16.90 0.07 4.34
C SER A 46 17.58 -1.28 4.63
N GLU A 47 17.14 -2.33 3.93
CA GLU A 47 17.76 -3.65 3.95
C GLU A 47 18.82 -3.82 2.87
N GLN A 48 20.09 -3.78 3.26
CA GLN A 48 21.22 -3.87 2.33
C GLN A 48 21.31 -5.23 1.59
N HIS A 49 20.86 -6.30 2.25
CA HIS A 49 20.82 -7.63 1.61
C HIS A 49 19.71 -7.72 0.55
N LEU A 50 18.55 -7.12 0.82
CA LEU A 50 17.47 -7.07 -0.16
C LEU A 50 17.89 -6.28 -1.40
N LEU A 51 18.54 -5.12 -1.22
CA LEU A 51 19.10 -4.35 -2.33
C LEU A 51 20.10 -5.17 -3.15
N THR A 52 20.93 -5.97 -2.48
CA THR A 52 21.92 -6.84 -3.17
C THR A 52 21.22 -7.90 -4.03
N ASP A 53 20.20 -8.55 -3.50
CA ASP A 53 19.43 -9.56 -4.24
C ASP A 53 18.69 -8.96 -5.43
N PHE A 54 18.11 -7.77 -5.25
CA PHE A 54 17.43 -7.05 -6.33
C PHE A 54 18.36 -6.79 -7.52
N PHE A 55 19.58 -6.35 -7.26
CA PHE A 55 20.55 -6.12 -8.33
C PHE A 55 21.15 -7.40 -8.90
N HIS A 56 21.40 -8.40 -8.05
CA HIS A 56 22.01 -9.66 -8.48
C HIS A 56 21.08 -10.49 -9.36
N ASN A 57 19.78 -10.47 -9.07
CA ASN A 57 18.75 -11.20 -9.79
C ASN A 57 17.99 -10.32 -10.82
N GLU A 58 18.47 -9.11 -11.09
CA GLU A 58 17.84 -8.14 -12.01
C GLU A 58 16.37 -7.80 -11.70
N LEU A 59 15.94 -8.00 -10.45
CA LEU A 59 14.55 -7.77 -10.03
C LEU A 59 14.12 -6.30 -10.13
N TYR A 60 15.06 -5.37 -10.25
CA TYR A 60 14.76 -3.97 -10.56
C TYR A 60 14.00 -3.82 -11.89
N ALA A 61 14.30 -4.69 -12.87
CA ALA A 61 13.63 -4.68 -14.15
C ALA A 61 12.13 -5.02 -14.03
N THR A 62 11.85 -6.09 -13.30
CA THR A 62 10.49 -6.54 -12.99
C THR A 62 9.73 -5.50 -12.17
N GLN A 63 10.39 -4.92 -11.17
CA GLN A 63 9.80 -3.88 -10.34
C GLN A 63 9.42 -2.64 -11.16
N ILE A 64 10.31 -2.13 -12.02
CA ILE A 64 10.02 -0.95 -12.86
C ILE A 64 8.81 -1.21 -13.75
N LEU A 65 8.71 -2.39 -14.40
CA LEU A 65 7.57 -2.71 -15.26
C LEU A 65 6.25 -2.82 -14.49
N ARG A 66 6.28 -3.42 -13.29
CA ARG A 66 5.14 -3.43 -12.38
C ARG A 66 4.73 -2.02 -11.98
N ASP A 67 5.70 -1.20 -11.59
CA ASP A 67 5.44 0.12 -11.05
C ASP A 67 4.83 1.06 -12.09
N ILE A 68 5.13 0.87 -13.40
CA ILE A 68 4.47 1.61 -14.48
C ILE A 68 2.95 1.46 -14.41
N GLU A 69 2.43 0.30 -14.05
CA GLU A 69 1.00 0.04 -13.99
C GLU A 69 0.30 0.81 -12.86
N ILE A 70 1.02 1.12 -11.79
CA ILE A 70 0.48 1.83 -10.62
C ILE A 70 0.74 3.34 -10.61
N LEU A 71 1.37 3.89 -11.64
CA LEU A 71 1.79 5.31 -11.68
C LEU A 71 0.65 6.33 -11.62
N ASP A 72 -0.59 5.94 -11.88
CA ASP A 72 -1.74 6.87 -11.79
C ASP A 72 -2.20 7.11 -10.35
N TYR A 73 -1.66 6.37 -9.41
CA TYR A 73 -1.92 6.57 -8.00
C TYR A 73 -0.85 7.46 -7.36
N GLU A 74 -1.25 8.21 -6.35
CA GLU A 74 -0.33 8.88 -5.41
C GLU A 74 0.12 7.88 -4.34
N TYR A 75 -0.74 6.93 -4.03
CA TYR A 75 -0.55 5.88 -3.03
C TYR A 75 -1.03 4.56 -3.58
N TYR A 76 -0.24 3.53 -3.36
CA TYR A 76 -0.62 2.18 -3.74
C TYR A 76 -0.31 1.20 -2.60
N VAL A 77 -1.25 0.31 -2.33
CA VAL A 77 -1.11 -0.74 -1.33
C VAL A 77 -1.19 -2.09 -2.00
N SER A 78 -0.27 -2.97 -1.68
CA SER A 78 -0.30 -4.35 -2.13
C SER A 78 -0.08 -5.33 -0.98
N ASN A 79 -0.88 -6.39 -0.97
CA ASN A 79 -0.69 -7.56 -0.11
C ASN A 79 0.04 -8.64 -0.89
N VAL A 80 1.11 -9.19 -0.34
CA VAL A 80 1.91 -10.22 -1.03
C VAL A 80 1.08 -11.48 -1.32
N SER A 81 0.13 -11.81 -0.47
CA SER A 81 -0.80 -12.94 -0.67
C SER A 81 -2.04 -12.60 -1.51
N GLY A 82 -2.20 -11.34 -1.90
CA GLY A 82 -3.37 -10.87 -2.64
C GLY A 82 -3.18 -10.88 -4.15
N ASP A 83 -4.29 -10.76 -4.88
CA ASP A 83 -4.29 -10.74 -6.36
C ASP A 83 -3.72 -9.45 -6.95
N ASN A 84 -3.49 -8.44 -6.12
CA ASN A 84 -2.93 -7.15 -6.53
C ASN A 84 -1.40 -7.09 -6.47
N PHE A 85 -0.73 -8.18 -6.15
CA PHE A 85 0.72 -8.28 -6.27
C PHE A 85 1.07 -8.81 -7.67
N LEU A 86 1.52 -7.92 -8.53
CA LEU A 86 1.50 -8.09 -9.99
C LEU A 86 2.61 -8.98 -10.56
N ASP A 87 3.56 -9.45 -9.74
CA ASP A 87 4.71 -10.19 -10.23
C ASP A 87 5.07 -11.39 -9.34
N ASP A 88 5.07 -12.59 -9.95
CA ASP A 88 5.32 -13.84 -9.24
C ASP A 88 6.78 -14.02 -8.81
N GLU A 89 7.75 -13.52 -9.59
CA GLU A 89 9.17 -13.65 -9.27
C GLU A 89 9.53 -12.77 -8.08
N LEU A 90 9.12 -11.49 -8.15
CA LEU A 90 9.25 -10.56 -7.03
C LEU A 90 8.52 -11.07 -5.79
N LYS A 91 7.31 -11.63 -5.97
CA LYS A 91 6.50 -12.23 -4.91
C LYS A 91 7.26 -13.36 -4.20
N GLY A 92 7.95 -14.23 -4.96
CA GLY A 92 8.76 -15.30 -4.40
C GLY A 92 9.85 -14.78 -3.46
N VAL A 93 10.60 -13.77 -3.90
CA VAL A 93 11.71 -13.18 -3.12
C VAL A 93 11.21 -12.49 -1.85
N VAL A 94 10.16 -11.67 -1.93
CA VAL A 94 9.65 -10.93 -0.77
C VAL A 94 8.95 -11.86 0.23
N THR A 95 8.26 -12.91 -0.24
CA THR A 95 7.64 -13.94 0.62
C THR A 95 8.70 -14.72 1.39
N ALA A 96 9.79 -15.12 0.73
CA ALA A 96 10.90 -15.83 1.38
C ALA A 96 11.54 -15.02 2.52
N ARG A 97 11.40 -13.70 2.50
CA ARG A 97 11.86 -12.78 3.55
C ARG A 97 10.78 -12.41 4.58
N GLY A 98 9.60 -13.00 4.48
CA GLY A 98 8.49 -12.78 5.40
C GLY A 98 7.71 -11.49 5.17
N TYR A 99 7.93 -10.79 4.06
CA TYR A 99 7.12 -9.62 3.74
C TYR A 99 5.67 -10.03 3.42
N THR A 100 4.74 -9.25 3.93
CA THR A 100 3.30 -9.49 3.79
C THR A 100 2.55 -8.34 3.14
N PHE A 101 3.12 -7.13 3.21
CA PHE A 101 2.42 -5.90 2.89
C PHE A 101 3.38 -4.81 2.42
N PHE A 102 2.97 -4.05 1.39
CA PHE A 102 3.69 -2.90 0.86
C PHE A 102 2.76 -1.70 0.72
N TYR A 103 3.29 -0.53 1.02
CA TYR A 103 2.69 0.77 0.77
C TYR A 103 3.66 1.60 -0.05
N ASP A 104 3.23 1.99 -1.23
CA ASP A 104 4.01 2.79 -2.17
C ASP A 104 3.48 4.22 -2.19
N PHE A 105 4.36 5.17 -1.92
CA PHE A 105 4.13 6.60 -2.08
C PHE A 105 4.79 7.05 -3.38
N ILE A 106 3.96 7.49 -4.36
CA ILE A 106 4.37 7.68 -5.74
C ILE A 106 4.39 9.15 -6.08
N LYS A 107 5.53 9.64 -6.53
CA LYS A 107 5.69 11.00 -7.05
C LYS A 107 6.08 10.97 -8.50
N ARG A 108 5.36 11.73 -9.31
CA ARG A 108 5.65 11.90 -10.74
C ARG A 108 5.98 13.34 -11.04
N ASN A 109 7.07 13.54 -11.76
CA ASN A 109 7.34 14.79 -12.44
C ASN A 109 7.02 14.57 -13.91
N ASN A 110 5.89 15.08 -14.34
CA ASN A 110 5.45 14.95 -15.72
C ASN A 110 5.46 16.36 -16.37
N THR A 111 6.58 16.71 -16.98
CA THR A 111 6.68 17.89 -17.83
C THR A 111 6.65 17.46 -19.30
N PRO A 112 6.25 18.31 -20.25
CA PRO A 112 6.21 17.96 -21.68
C PRO A 112 7.53 17.41 -22.25
N THR A 113 8.64 17.70 -21.58
CA THR A 113 9.99 17.31 -22.04
C THR A 113 10.70 16.31 -21.14
N GLN A 114 10.15 16.02 -19.96
CA GLN A 114 10.82 15.16 -18.99
C GLN A 114 9.79 14.44 -18.12
N PHE A 115 9.86 13.11 -18.14
CA PHE A 115 9.13 12.24 -17.22
C PHE A 115 10.15 11.61 -16.28
N SER A 116 9.87 11.68 -14.98
CA SER A 116 10.58 10.91 -13.97
C SER A 116 9.62 10.48 -12.87
N THR A 117 9.91 9.36 -12.26
CA THR A 117 9.14 8.78 -11.17
C THR A 117 10.02 8.53 -9.97
N GLU A 118 9.50 8.85 -8.81
CA GLU A 118 10.04 8.50 -7.51
C GLU A 118 9.02 7.67 -6.76
N ILE A 119 9.43 6.53 -6.23
CA ILE A 119 8.58 5.67 -5.42
C ILE A 119 9.28 5.43 -4.08
N ILE A 120 8.58 5.73 -3.00
CA ILE A 120 9.00 5.39 -1.66
C ILE A 120 8.10 4.23 -1.20
N THR A 121 8.70 3.07 -0.99
CA THR A 121 8.03 1.86 -0.55
C THR A 121 8.25 1.67 0.94
N LEU A 122 7.17 1.53 1.70
CA LEU A 122 7.20 1.06 3.08
C LEU A 122 6.73 -0.39 3.10
N ALA A 123 7.51 -1.27 3.71
CA ALA A 123 7.26 -2.70 3.70
C ALA A 123 7.10 -3.25 5.12
N SER A 124 6.20 -4.22 5.27
CA SER A 124 5.88 -4.84 6.55
C SER A 124 5.98 -6.37 6.50
N THR A 125 6.44 -6.94 7.61
CA THR A 125 6.40 -8.38 7.90
C THR A 125 5.26 -8.74 8.87
N SER A 126 4.52 -7.75 9.33
CA SER A 126 3.37 -7.92 10.23
C SER A 126 2.12 -8.37 9.47
N ASP A 127 1.09 -8.73 10.21
CA ASP A 127 -0.23 -9.02 9.64
C ASP A 127 -0.70 -7.87 8.72
N PRO A 128 -1.19 -8.15 7.50
CA PRO A 128 -1.61 -7.13 6.55
C PRO A 128 -2.68 -6.18 7.08
N ILE A 129 -3.62 -6.66 7.91
CA ILE A 129 -4.67 -5.83 8.51
C ILE A 129 -4.06 -4.85 9.50
N LYS A 130 -3.11 -5.30 10.33
CA LYS A 130 -2.40 -4.45 11.28
C LYS A 130 -1.59 -3.38 10.54
N SER A 131 -0.88 -3.76 9.50
CA SER A 131 -0.07 -2.86 8.68
C SER A 131 -0.93 -1.81 8.00
N ASN A 132 -2.03 -2.24 7.41
CA ASN A 132 -3.01 -1.38 6.78
C ASN A 132 -3.64 -0.37 7.73
N ASN A 133 -4.06 -0.82 8.91
CA ASN A 133 -4.61 0.05 9.95
C ASN A 133 -3.59 1.09 10.41
N PHE A 134 -2.32 0.71 10.54
CA PHE A 134 -1.25 1.64 10.86
C PHE A 134 -1.09 2.71 9.77
N ILE A 135 -1.02 2.32 8.51
CA ILE A 135 -0.90 3.25 7.37
C ILE A 135 -2.06 4.25 7.37
N LEU A 136 -3.30 3.75 7.39
CA LEU A 136 -4.50 4.60 7.30
C LEU A 136 -4.62 5.59 8.46
N ASN A 137 -4.24 5.18 9.67
CA ASN A 137 -4.30 6.05 10.84
C ASN A 137 -3.15 7.06 10.92
N ASN A 138 -2.08 6.88 10.13
CA ASN A 138 -0.87 7.70 10.20
C ASN A 138 -0.49 8.34 8.86
N LEU A 139 -1.38 8.39 7.85
CA LEU A 139 -1.08 8.91 6.52
C LEU A 139 -0.36 10.26 6.55
N GLY A 140 -0.85 11.24 7.31
CA GLY A 140 -0.26 12.57 7.34
C GLY A 140 1.15 12.63 7.96
N ILE A 141 1.53 11.66 8.80
CA ILE A 141 2.89 11.51 9.33
C ILE A 141 3.75 10.78 8.32
N LEU A 142 3.23 9.69 7.74
CA LEU A 142 3.93 8.89 6.74
C LEU A 142 4.26 9.71 5.49
N ASP A 143 3.36 10.57 5.03
CA ASP A 143 3.62 11.50 3.93
C ASP A 143 4.83 12.39 4.20
N LYS A 144 4.93 12.94 5.40
CA LYS A 144 6.08 13.78 5.80
C LYS A 144 7.38 12.97 5.85
N VAL A 145 7.31 11.74 6.35
CA VAL A 145 8.48 10.84 6.41
C VAL A 145 8.90 10.43 5.00
N CYS A 146 7.97 10.01 4.14
CA CYS A 146 8.26 9.69 2.75
C CYS A 146 8.83 10.89 2.00
N GLU A 147 8.29 12.10 2.23
CA GLU A 147 8.82 13.32 1.64
C GLU A 147 10.25 13.63 2.11
N ASP A 148 10.54 13.45 3.40
CA ASP A 148 11.89 13.64 3.94
C ASP A 148 12.88 12.61 3.37
N ILE A 149 12.47 11.34 3.25
CA ILE A 149 13.25 10.29 2.57
C ILE A 149 13.54 10.71 1.13
N ALA A 150 12.50 11.11 0.37
CA ALA A 150 12.66 11.55 -1.01
C ALA A 150 13.63 12.74 -1.13
N ASN A 151 13.48 13.76 -0.26
CA ASN A 151 14.34 14.94 -0.26
C ASN A 151 15.81 14.62 0.02
N LYS A 152 16.08 13.67 0.91
CA LYS A 152 17.46 13.20 1.17
C LYS A 152 18.00 12.40 -0.01
N CYS A 153 17.17 11.53 -0.61
CA CYS A 153 17.57 10.73 -1.75
C CYS A 153 17.80 11.56 -3.00
N ARG A 154 16.99 12.61 -3.26
CA ARG A 154 17.19 13.53 -4.40
C ARG A 154 18.55 14.20 -4.38
N LYS A 155 19.11 14.48 -3.19
CA LYS A 155 20.47 15.04 -3.07
C LYS A 155 21.56 14.06 -3.54
N LEU A 156 21.24 12.78 -3.64
CA LEU A 156 22.13 11.73 -4.11
C LEU A 156 21.97 11.47 -5.62
N LEU A 157 20.95 12.03 -6.27
CA LEU A 157 20.70 11.85 -7.71
C LEU A 157 21.73 12.69 -8.51
N SER A 158 22.91 12.13 -8.73
CA SER A 158 23.96 12.69 -9.57
C SER A 158 24.38 11.66 -10.63
N LYS A 159 24.95 12.14 -11.74
CA LYS A 159 25.46 11.25 -12.81
C LYS A 159 26.38 10.12 -12.30
N GLU A 160 27.07 10.37 -11.22
CA GLU A 160 27.98 9.39 -10.64
C GLU A 160 27.28 8.28 -9.86
N ASN A 161 26.08 8.54 -9.37
CA ASN A 161 25.29 7.62 -8.56
C ASN A 161 24.20 6.91 -9.38
N LEU A 162 23.80 7.48 -10.52
CA LEU A 162 22.77 6.90 -11.37
C LEU A 162 23.32 5.70 -12.15
N LEU A 163 22.59 4.61 -12.15
CA LEU A 163 22.78 3.49 -13.07
C LEU A 163 22.08 3.84 -14.37
N ILE A 164 22.72 3.58 -15.49
CA ILE A 164 22.10 3.66 -16.80
C ILE A 164 21.60 2.26 -17.16
N LEU A 165 20.29 2.12 -17.30
CA LEU A 165 19.64 0.88 -17.71
C LEU A 165 20.03 0.50 -19.14
N PRO A 166 20.10 -0.80 -19.46
CA PRO A 166 20.34 -1.25 -20.84
C PRO A 166 19.34 -0.61 -21.81
N LYS A 167 19.83 -0.22 -23.01
CA LYS A 167 19.03 0.50 -23.98
C LYS A 167 17.76 -0.25 -24.38
N ASP A 168 17.89 -1.56 -24.60
CA ASP A 168 16.75 -2.41 -24.98
C ASP A 168 15.71 -2.48 -23.87
N PHE A 169 16.15 -2.53 -22.60
CA PHE A 169 15.25 -2.48 -21.47
C PHE A 169 14.58 -1.09 -21.34
N THR A 170 15.33 -0.01 -21.52
CA THR A 170 14.77 1.36 -21.52
C THR A 170 13.70 1.52 -22.60
N MET A 171 13.91 0.96 -23.79
CA MET A 171 12.90 0.96 -24.85
C MET A 171 11.65 0.19 -24.43
N LYS A 172 11.80 -0.99 -23.85
CA LYS A 172 10.67 -1.77 -23.31
C LYS A 172 9.89 -1.03 -22.22
N VAL A 173 10.58 -0.33 -21.32
CA VAL A 173 9.95 0.53 -20.29
C VAL A 173 9.11 1.63 -20.95
N ASN A 174 9.67 2.32 -21.97
CA ASN A 174 9.00 3.39 -22.68
C ASN A 174 7.77 2.87 -23.47
N GLU A 175 7.87 1.72 -24.11
CA GLU A 175 6.75 1.07 -24.79
C GLU A 175 5.66 0.65 -23.82
N THR A 176 6.03 0.06 -22.69
CA THR A 176 5.09 -0.33 -21.63
C THR A 176 4.36 0.90 -21.09
N PHE A 177 5.08 2.00 -20.87
CA PHE A 177 4.49 3.26 -20.43
C PHE A 177 3.53 3.85 -21.46
N ALA A 178 3.89 3.81 -22.75
CA ALA A 178 3.04 4.30 -23.83
C ALA A 178 1.77 3.47 -24.03
N ASN A 179 1.85 2.16 -23.77
CA ASN A 179 0.74 1.20 -23.92
C ASN A 179 0.04 0.86 -22.60
N LYS A 180 0.28 1.65 -21.56
CA LYS A 180 -0.23 1.43 -20.23
C LYS A 180 -1.75 1.28 -20.23
N LYS A 181 -2.22 0.22 -19.60
CA LYS A 181 -3.64 0.00 -19.29
C LYS A 181 -3.98 0.63 -17.94
N ASP A 182 -5.25 0.90 -17.74
CA ASP A 182 -5.71 1.29 -16.40
C ASP A 182 -5.29 0.19 -15.39
N PRO A 183 -4.69 0.58 -14.26
CA PRO A 183 -4.28 -0.39 -13.27
C PRO A 183 -5.48 -1.13 -12.71
N PRO A 184 -5.30 -2.36 -12.22
CA PRO A 184 -6.38 -3.11 -11.61
C PRO A 184 -7.02 -2.30 -10.48
N LEU A 185 -8.34 -2.14 -10.56
CA LEU A 185 -9.14 -1.34 -9.64
C LEU A 185 -9.18 -2.00 -8.26
N ASN A 186 -8.16 -1.73 -7.45
CA ASN A 186 -8.20 -2.07 -6.04
C ASN A 186 -8.93 -0.93 -5.29
N LEU A 187 -10.07 -1.26 -4.71
CA LEU A 187 -10.87 -0.29 -3.95
C LEU A 187 -10.06 0.39 -2.84
N HIS A 188 -9.13 -0.35 -2.21
CA HIS A 188 -8.26 0.17 -1.17
C HIS A 188 -7.39 1.33 -1.69
N ASN A 189 -6.76 1.15 -2.85
CA ASN A 189 -5.93 2.17 -3.47
C ASN A 189 -6.76 3.38 -3.92
N LYS A 190 -8.00 3.18 -4.35
CA LYS A 190 -8.93 4.28 -4.59
C LYS A 190 -9.19 5.08 -3.32
N ILE A 191 -9.49 4.40 -2.21
CA ILE A 191 -9.75 5.05 -0.92
C ILE A 191 -8.53 5.85 -0.45
N LEU A 192 -7.31 5.29 -0.52
CA LEU A 192 -6.08 5.99 -0.14
C LEU A 192 -5.87 7.27 -0.96
N ASN A 193 -6.03 7.19 -2.27
CA ASN A 193 -5.85 8.34 -3.16
C ASN A 193 -6.92 9.42 -2.95
N TYR A 194 -8.15 9.04 -2.61
CA TYR A 194 -9.21 10.00 -2.27
C TYR A 194 -9.07 10.58 -0.87
N ALA A 195 -8.56 9.83 0.09
CA ALA A 195 -8.39 10.30 1.47
C ALA A 195 -7.48 11.54 1.58
N ASN A 196 -6.57 11.73 0.63
CA ASN A 196 -5.65 12.88 0.60
C ASN A 196 -6.07 14.01 -0.34
N LYS A 197 -6.85 13.72 -1.37
CA LYS A 197 -7.49 14.77 -2.15
C LYS A 197 -8.66 15.27 -1.33
N SER A 198 -8.56 16.45 -0.75
CA SER A 198 -9.60 17.12 0.07
C SER A 198 -10.94 17.39 -0.68
N GLN A 199 -11.17 16.73 -1.81
CA GLN A 199 -12.43 16.73 -2.53
C GLN A 199 -13.34 15.67 -1.93
N THR A 200 -14.52 16.06 -1.63
CA THR A 200 -15.67 15.36 -1.06
C THR A 200 -15.62 13.83 -1.18
N ILE A 201 -15.16 13.20 -0.12
CA ILE A 201 -15.18 11.74 0.05
C ILE A 201 -16.61 11.19 -0.10
N SER A 202 -17.64 12.01 0.18
CA SER A 202 -19.05 11.68 -0.07
C SER A 202 -19.31 11.27 -1.51
N GLU A 203 -18.76 11.95 -2.52
CA GLU A 203 -18.98 11.61 -3.94
C GLU A 203 -18.44 10.23 -4.33
N PHE A 204 -17.39 9.75 -3.63
CA PHE A 204 -16.85 8.44 -3.90
C PHE A 204 -17.72 7.32 -3.34
N PHE A 205 -18.31 7.54 -2.15
CA PHE A 205 -19.15 6.55 -1.49
C PHE A 205 -20.63 6.59 -1.92
N ASP A 206 -21.06 7.64 -2.60
CA ASP A 206 -22.43 7.71 -3.16
C ASP A 206 -22.72 6.66 -4.23
N LYS A 207 -21.70 5.96 -4.72
CA LYS A 207 -21.91 5.02 -5.83
C LYS A 207 -21.72 3.55 -5.52
N THR A 208 -20.88 3.10 -4.56
CA THR A 208 -20.79 1.64 -4.31
C THR A 208 -19.86 1.25 -3.16
N PHE A 209 -20.40 0.95 -1.98
CA PHE A 209 -19.73 0.01 -1.08
C PHE A 209 -19.83 -1.39 -1.68
N ASP A 210 -18.78 -1.86 -2.32
CA ASP A 210 -18.74 -3.22 -2.82
C ASP A 210 -18.37 -4.18 -1.67
N PHE A 211 -19.40 -4.66 -0.98
CA PHE A 211 -19.22 -5.58 0.13
C PHE A 211 -18.68 -6.95 -0.30
N THR A 212 -18.62 -7.26 -1.59
CA THR A 212 -18.05 -8.52 -2.10
C THR A 212 -16.54 -8.56 -1.95
N GLN A 213 -15.89 -7.40 -1.79
CA GLN A 213 -14.45 -7.27 -1.55
C GLN A 213 -14.03 -7.59 -0.11
N LEU A 214 -14.99 -7.80 0.79
CA LEU A 214 -14.66 -8.17 2.17
C LEU A 214 -14.36 -9.67 2.26
N PRO A 215 -13.42 -10.09 3.14
CA PRO A 215 -13.09 -11.50 3.35
C PRO A 215 -14.15 -12.26 4.17
N PHE A 216 -15.33 -11.65 4.36
CA PHE A 216 -16.48 -12.22 5.06
C PHE A 216 -17.77 -11.74 4.42
N SER A 217 -18.81 -12.57 4.51
CA SER A 217 -20.15 -12.25 4.00
C SER A 217 -21.04 -11.69 5.11
N PHE A 218 -21.85 -10.67 4.77
CA PHE A 218 -22.93 -10.21 5.65
C PHE A 218 -24.20 -11.11 5.61
N LEU A 219 -24.18 -12.18 4.81
CA LEU A 219 -25.33 -13.10 4.70
C LEU A 219 -25.69 -13.76 6.04
N ALA A 220 -24.68 -14.05 6.87
CA ALA A 220 -24.87 -14.61 8.21
C ALA A 220 -25.42 -13.57 9.21
N CYS A 221 -25.26 -12.28 8.93
CA CYS A 221 -25.61 -11.18 9.83
C CYS A 221 -26.86 -10.43 9.30
N LYS A 222 -27.98 -11.15 9.17
CA LYS A 222 -29.22 -10.63 8.58
C LYS A 222 -29.77 -9.36 9.25
N ASN A 223 -29.35 -9.06 10.48
CA ASN A 223 -29.86 -7.95 11.27
C ASN A 223 -29.02 -6.67 11.18
N LEU A 224 -27.93 -6.65 10.39
CA LEU A 224 -27.15 -5.43 10.20
C LEU A 224 -27.84 -4.50 9.19
N THR A 225 -28.01 -3.25 9.58
CA THR A 225 -28.52 -2.20 8.69
C THR A 225 -27.47 -1.86 7.62
N HIS A 226 -27.90 -1.19 6.55
CA HIS A 226 -26.96 -0.75 5.50
C HIS A 226 -25.86 0.14 6.08
N LYS A 227 -26.21 1.12 6.92
CA LYS A 227 -25.27 2.03 7.57
C LYS A 227 -24.29 1.31 8.51
N GLU A 228 -24.72 0.28 9.21
CA GLU A 228 -23.81 -0.55 10.01
C GLU A 228 -22.81 -1.34 9.16
N LYS A 229 -23.23 -1.84 7.99
CA LYS A 229 -22.34 -2.51 7.02
C LYS A 229 -21.31 -1.55 6.44
N GLU A 230 -21.70 -0.32 6.10
CA GLU A 230 -20.78 0.73 5.66
C GLU A 230 -19.72 1.05 6.75
N ILE A 231 -20.16 1.17 8.00
CA ILE A 231 -19.25 1.40 9.13
C ILE A 231 -18.30 0.23 9.31
N ILE A 232 -18.79 -1.02 9.27
CA ILE A 232 -17.95 -2.23 9.35
C ILE A 232 -16.96 -2.25 8.20
N TYR A 233 -17.38 -1.93 6.99
CA TYR A 233 -16.53 -1.87 5.82
C TYR A 233 -15.36 -0.91 6.02
N LEU A 234 -15.63 0.33 6.39
CA LEU A 234 -14.60 1.32 6.67
C LEU A 234 -13.72 0.93 7.86
N TYR A 235 -14.33 0.37 8.90
CA TYR A 235 -13.62 -0.12 10.08
C TYR A 235 -12.69 -1.29 9.75
N TYR A 236 -13.11 -2.21 8.89
CA TYR A 236 -12.27 -3.28 8.38
C TYR A 236 -11.02 -2.75 7.66
N TYR A 237 -11.19 -1.72 6.83
CA TYR A 237 -10.07 -1.05 6.17
C TYR A 237 -9.27 -0.11 7.08
N GLY A 238 -9.55 -0.09 8.38
CA GLY A 238 -8.72 0.58 9.39
C GLY A 238 -8.96 2.08 9.54
N PHE A 239 -10.03 2.62 8.96
CA PHE A 239 -10.35 4.03 9.16
C PHE A 239 -10.64 4.32 10.63
N SER A 240 -10.07 5.42 11.17
CA SER A 240 -10.37 5.90 12.50
C SER A 240 -11.84 6.39 12.60
N LEU A 241 -12.43 6.33 13.80
CA LEU A 241 -13.83 6.72 14.00
C LEU A 241 -14.14 8.16 13.56
N PRO A 242 -13.27 9.17 13.83
CA PRO A 242 -13.46 10.50 13.26
C PRO A 242 -13.46 10.52 11.73
N ARG A 243 -12.65 9.69 11.10
CA ARG A 243 -12.57 9.60 9.64
C ARG A 243 -13.81 8.90 9.05
N ILE A 244 -14.27 7.81 9.68
CA ILE A 244 -15.55 7.15 9.32
C ILE A 244 -16.71 8.16 9.42
N ALA A 245 -16.75 8.95 10.47
CA ALA A 245 -17.76 9.99 10.67
C ALA A 245 -17.74 11.01 9.53
N SER A 246 -16.55 11.47 9.13
CA SER A 246 -16.36 12.40 8.01
C SER A 246 -16.79 11.79 6.68
N ILE A 247 -16.39 10.54 6.40
CA ILE A 247 -16.71 9.83 5.14
C ILE A 247 -18.22 9.61 5.00
N LEU A 248 -18.88 9.24 6.09
CA LEU A 248 -20.32 8.93 6.09
C LEU A 248 -21.21 10.17 6.37
N GLU A 249 -20.60 11.36 6.50
CA GLU A 249 -21.26 12.64 6.81
C GLU A 249 -22.16 12.56 8.07
N ILE A 250 -21.68 11.83 9.08
CA ILE A 250 -22.37 11.69 10.37
C ILE A 250 -21.45 12.13 11.52
N SER A 251 -22.04 12.36 12.70
CA SER A 251 -21.23 12.69 13.87
C SER A 251 -20.40 11.49 14.35
N LYS A 252 -19.22 11.76 14.98
CA LYS A 252 -18.44 10.70 15.65
C LYS A 252 -19.30 9.93 16.66
N ARG A 253 -20.16 10.64 17.41
CA ARG A 253 -21.10 10.03 18.36
C ARG A 253 -22.05 9.05 17.68
N THR A 254 -22.47 9.33 16.44
CA THR A 254 -23.31 8.43 15.64
C THR A 254 -22.53 7.18 15.25
N VAL A 255 -21.25 7.30 14.87
CA VAL A 255 -20.39 6.15 14.60
C VAL A 255 -20.21 5.28 15.83
N ASP A 256 -19.90 5.89 16.98
CA ASP A 256 -19.74 5.20 18.27
C ASP A 256 -21.01 4.41 18.63
N LYS A 257 -22.19 5.03 18.50
CA LYS A 257 -23.50 4.39 18.75
C LYS A 257 -23.76 3.21 17.77
N ASN A 258 -23.45 3.36 16.50
CA ASN A 258 -23.59 2.25 15.54
C ASN A 258 -22.63 1.11 15.87
N LEU A 259 -21.38 1.38 16.27
CA LEU A 259 -20.45 0.35 16.71
C LEU A 259 -20.93 -0.39 17.96
N GLU A 260 -21.59 0.31 18.88
CA GLU A 260 -22.24 -0.32 20.03
C GLU A 260 -23.38 -1.27 19.57
N HIS A 261 -24.23 -0.83 18.66
CA HIS A 261 -25.28 -1.68 18.08
C HIS A 261 -24.71 -2.89 17.35
N ILE A 262 -23.65 -2.71 16.55
CA ILE A 262 -22.94 -3.79 15.88
C ILE A 262 -22.40 -4.80 16.88
N ARG A 263 -21.72 -4.34 17.94
CA ARG A 263 -21.20 -5.22 19.01
C ARG A 263 -22.33 -6.05 19.64
N ASN A 264 -23.44 -5.40 19.97
CA ASN A 264 -24.60 -6.10 20.57
C ASN A 264 -25.16 -7.16 19.62
N LYS A 265 -25.29 -6.84 18.32
CA LYS A 265 -25.77 -7.79 17.30
C LYS A 265 -24.83 -8.96 17.05
N LEU A 266 -23.52 -8.72 17.14
CA LEU A 266 -22.49 -9.74 16.94
C LEU A 266 -22.05 -10.40 18.25
N GLN A 267 -22.63 -10.02 19.40
CA GLN A 267 -22.28 -10.49 20.75
C GLN A 267 -20.77 -10.32 21.07
N CYS A 268 -20.24 -9.14 20.72
CA CYS A 268 -18.86 -8.75 20.98
C CYS A 268 -18.75 -7.86 22.21
N GLU A 269 -17.75 -8.12 23.06
CA GLU A 269 -17.49 -7.30 24.25
C GLU A 269 -16.87 -5.95 23.89
N ASN A 270 -16.05 -5.91 22.85
CA ASN A 270 -15.38 -4.70 22.38
C ASN A 270 -15.30 -4.64 20.83
N SER A 271 -14.99 -3.44 20.31
CA SER A 271 -15.00 -3.21 18.86
C SER A 271 -13.91 -3.99 18.10
N SER A 272 -12.80 -4.33 18.75
CA SER A 272 -11.74 -5.13 18.11
C SER A 272 -12.18 -6.58 17.79
N GLN A 273 -13.24 -7.07 18.43
CA GLN A 273 -13.80 -8.39 18.19
C GLN A 273 -14.77 -8.44 16.99
N ILE A 274 -15.21 -7.29 16.47
CA ILE A 274 -16.21 -7.21 15.38
C ILE A 274 -15.71 -7.99 14.15
N ILE A 275 -14.53 -7.68 13.63
CA ILE A 275 -13.98 -8.33 12.44
C ILE A 275 -13.69 -9.82 12.67
N PRO A 276 -13.01 -10.22 13.77
CA PRO A 276 -12.87 -11.65 14.11
C PRO A 276 -14.19 -12.40 14.24
N ALA A 277 -15.26 -11.77 14.74
CA ALA A 277 -16.57 -12.40 14.83
C ALA A 277 -17.16 -12.66 13.44
N LEU A 278 -17.12 -11.67 12.54
CA LEU A 278 -17.60 -11.81 11.17
C LEU A 278 -16.86 -12.90 10.41
N LEU A 279 -15.54 -12.98 10.53
CA LEU A 279 -14.73 -14.03 9.92
C LEU A 279 -15.05 -15.43 10.46
N ARG A 280 -15.41 -15.55 11.73
CA ARG A 280 -15.84 -16.84 12.33
C ARG A 280 -17.21 -17.30 11.83
N PHE A 281 -18.16 -16.39 11.69
CA PHE A 281 -19.48 -16.69 11.15
C PHE A 281 -19.40 -17.26 9.73
N ASP A 282 -18.54 -16.71 8.89
CA ASP A 282 -18.36 -17.15 7.50
C ASP A 282 -17.79 -18.58 7.43
N LYS A 283 -16.81 -18.90 8.25
CA LYS A 283 -16.24 -20.27 8.35
C LYS A 283 -17.28 -21.31 8.81
N SER A 284 -18.20 -20.96 9.69
CA SER A 284 -19.25 -21.87 10.17
C SER A 284 -20.28 -22.19 9.08
N ILE A 285 -20.61 -21.24 8.21
CA ILE A 285 -21.50 -21.45 7.05
C ILE A 285 -20.83 -22.36 6.01
N MET A 286 -19.56 -22.10 5.67
CA MET A 286 -18.81 -22.92 4.71
C MET A 286 -18.62 -24.37 5.18
N SER A 287 -18.55 -24.60 6.48
CA SER A 287 -18.49 -25.96 7.05
C SER A 287 -19.84 -26.70 7.06
N ALA A 288 -20.96 -25.97 7.15
CA ALA A 288 -22.29 -26.53 7.09
C ALA A 288 -22.71 -26.90 5.66
N THR A 289 -22.33 -26.11 4.65
CA THR A 289 -22.62 -26.38 3.24
C THR A 289 -21.78 -27.52 2.64
N LYS A 290 -20.66 -27.91 3.26
CA LYS A 290 -19.86 -29.08 2.85
C LYS A 290 -20.37 -30.41 3.43
N LYS A 291 -21.40 -30.38 4.31
CA LYS A 291 -21.99 -31.57 4.93
C LYS A 291 -23.40 -31.90 4.41
N SER A 292 -23.91 -31.09 3.49
CA SER A 292 -25.12 -31.35 2.72
C SER A 292 -24.77 -31.74 1.27
#